data_b0fb15deb56a9cf8716fce85b7e18678
#
_entry.id   b0fb15deb56a9cf8716fce85b7e18678
#
_cell.length_a   1.000
_cell.length_b   1.000
_cell.length_c   1.000
_cell.angle_alpha   90.00
_cell.angle_beta   90.00
_cell.angle_gamma   90.00
#
_symmetry.space_group_name_H-M   'P 1'
#
loop_
_entity.id
_entity.type
_entity.pdbx_description
1 polymer ?
#
loop_
_entity_poly.entity_id
_entity_poly.type
_entity_poly.pdbx_seq_one_letter_code
_entity_poly.pdbx_strand_id
1 'polypeptide(L)'
;MALLKTVYRPGSAAEAASLLAAADQKLAPIAGGSKLIAELETRARRDLDGLVDLSCAGLNRIELVTEGGRQYLRAGATVTLSQIIEDEVGGALADGLLRRAAAGEGPLNLRNAATLGGVIASAEYDSEFYAALLALDAGVVLHDGEQEH
;
A
#
# COMPACT_ATOMS: atom_id res chain seq x y z
N MET A 1 20.15 4.93 15.50
CA MET A 1 19.70 4.62 14.15
C MET A 1 19.81 3.12 13.96
N ALA A 2 18.74 2.41 13.61
CA ALA A 2 18.89 1.03 13.17
C ALA A 2 19.74 1.07 11.90
N LEU A 3 20.82 0.33 11.87
CA LEU A 3 21.67 0.24 10.68
C LEU A 3 21.00 -0.77 9.74
N LEU A 4 20.12 -0.27 8.87
CA LEU A 4 19.63 -1.06 7.74
C LEU A 4 20.85 -1.39 6.85
N LYS A 5 21.04 -2.66 6.60
CA LYS A 5 22.22 -3.15 5.84
C LYS A 5 21.94 -3.15 4.34
N THR A 6 20.67 -3.32 3.95
CA THR A 6 20.31 -3.56 2.55
C THR A 6 18.95 -2.94 2.21
N VAL A 7 18.82 -2.47 0.97
CA VAL A 7 17.55 -2.07 0.35
C VAL A 7 17.45 -2.79 -0.99
N TYR A 8 16.44 -3.64 -1.11
CA TYR A 8 16.11 -4.34 -2.34
C TYR A 8 15.05 -3.56 -3.13
N ARG A 9 15.12 -3.59 -4.46
CA ARG A 9 14.14 -2.97 -5.37
C ARG A 9 13.65 -3.98 -6.40
N PRO A 10 12.71 -4.84 -6.02
CA PRO A 10 12.16 -5.85 -6.93
C PRO A 10 11.40 -5.21 -8.09
N GLY A 11 11.47 -5.84 -9.26
CA GLY A 11 10.77 -5.42 -10.47
C GLY A 11 9.34 -5.98 -10.58
N SER A 12 8.90 -6.83 -9.64
CA SER A 12 7.57 -7.41 -9.63
C SER A 12 7.07 -7.72 -8.22
N ALA A 13 5.74 -7.89 -8.06
CA ALA A 13 5.12 -8.31 -6.80
C ALA A 13 5.62 -9.70 -6.37
N ALA A 14 5.78 -10.63 -7.31
CA ALA A 14 6.30 -11.98 -7.04
C ALA A 14 7.72 -11.94 -6.46
N GLU A 15 8.61 -11.16 -7.06
CA GLU A 15 9.97 -10.98 -6.55
C GLU A 15 9.97 -10.33 -5.16
N ALA A 16 9.12 -9.32 -4.94
CA ALA A 16 8.97 -8.67 -3.65
C ALA A 16 8.52 -9.66 -2.56
N ALA A 17 7.50 -10.47 -2.85
CA ALA A 17 6.99 -11.47 -1.93
C ALA A 17 8.04 -12.54 -1.62
N SER A 18 8.79 -13.01 -2.63
CA SER A 18 9.88 -13.98 -2.44
C SER A 18 10.98 -13.44 -1.54
N LEU A 19 11.38 -12.16 -1.70
CA LEU A 19 12.34 -11.51 -0.82
C LEU A 19 11.86 -11.41 0.62
N LEU A 20 10.58 -11.03 0.80
CA LEU A 20 9.97 -10.89 2.13
C LEU A 20 9.77 -12.23 2.84
N ALA A 21 9.59 -13.32 2.08
CA ALA A 21 9.45 -14.67 2.61
C ALA A 21 10.79 -15.33 3.00
N ALA A 22 11.93 -14.77 2.56
CA ALA A 22 13.24 -15.32 2.86
C ALA A 22 13.53 -15.28 4.37
N ALA A 23 13.83 -16.44 4.94
CA ALA A 23 13.96 -16.60 6.39
C ALA A 23 15.33 -16.17 6.97
N ASP A 24 16.30 -15.87 6.11
CA ASP A 24 17.68 -15.53 6.48
C ASP A 24 17.86 -14.06 6.88
N GLN A 25 16.91 -13.21 6.52
CA GLN A 25 16.92 -11.78 6.80
C GLN A 25 15.54 -11.31 7.25
N LYS A 26 15.53 -10.39 8.20
CA LYS A 26 14.30 -9.73 8.64
C LYS A 26 14.06 -8.47 7.83
N LEU A 27 13.34 -8.61 6.74
CA LEU A 27 13.02 -7.52 5.81
C LEU A 27 11.63 -6.94 6.09
N ALA A 28 11.43 -5.68 5.79
CA ALA A 28 10.13 -5.04 5.79
C ALA A 28 9.84 -4.38 4.44
N PRO A 29 8.58 -4.47 3.93
CA PRO A 29 8.19 -3.75 2.74
C PRO A 29 8.12 -2.25 3.01
N ILE A 30 8.58 -1.45 2.06
CA ILE A 30 8.40 0.00 2.07
C ILE A 30 7.80 0.44 0.73
N ALA A 31 6.74 1.23 0.81
CA ALA A 31 6.15 1.96 -0.31
C ALA A 31 6.33 3.46 -0.05
N GLY A 32 5.31 4.18 0.39
CA GLY A 32 5.44 5.60 0.74
C GLY A 32 6.24 5.90 2.01
N GLY A 33 6.44 4.92 2.88
CA GLY A 33 7.27 5.06 4.09
C GLY A 33 6.71 5.93 5.20
N SER A 34 5.51 6.51 5.06
CA SER A 34 4.94 7.47 6.00
C SER A 34 4.92 6.99 7.46
N LYS A 35 4.67 5.71 7.69
CA LYS A 35 4.70 5.09 9.02
C LYS A 35 6.06 4.46 9.33
N LEU A 36 6.56 3.63 8.44
CA LEU A 36 7.78 2.84 8.69
C LEU A 36 9.01 3.74 8.94
N ILE A 37 9.14 4.86 8.21
CA ILE A 37 10.27 5.79 8.41
C ILE A 37 10.21 6.39 9.81
N ALA A 38 9.04 6.83 10.26
CA ALA A 38 8.86 7.36 11.61
C ALA A 38 9.18 6.31 12.69
N GLU A 39 8.78 5.05 12.50
CA GLU A 39 9.12 3.93 13.39
C GLU A 39 10.63 3.66 13.44
N LEU A 40 11.32 3.77 12.31
CA LEU A 40 12.78 3.61 12.24
C LEU A 40 13.51 4.79 12.92
N GLU A 41 13.06 6.03 12.71
CA GLU A 41 13.63 7.22 13.32
C GLU A 41 13.45 7.23 14.85
N THR A 42 12.27 6.85 15.31
CA THR A 42 11.96 6.73 16.76
C THR A 42 12.56 5.48 17.40
N ARG A 43 13.19 4.62 16.60
CA ARG A 43 13.74 3.33 17.01
C ARG A 43 12.68 2.35 17.54
N ALA A 44 11.43 2.51 17.19
CA ALA A 44 10.36 1.55 17.47
C ALA A 44 10.57 0.22 16.72
N ARG A 45 11.20 0.29 15.53
CA ARG A 45 11.62 -0.89 14.75
C ARG A 45 13.15 -0.94 14.68
N ARG A 46 13.76 -1.82 15.50
CA ARG A 46 15.23 -2.05 15.53
C ARG A 46 15.63 -3.43 15.02
N ASP A 47 14.67 -4.21 14.73
CA ASP A 47 14.74 -5.64 14.45
C ASP A 47 14.92 -5.95 12.96
N LEU A 48 14.98 -4.93 12.10
CA LEU A 48 15.07 -5.09 10.66
C LEU A 48 16.53 -5.13 10.18
N ASP A 49 16.81 -6.07 9.28
CA ASP A 49 18.08 -6.15 8.56
C ASP A 49 18.07 -5.29 7.29
N GLY A 50 16.92 -5.14 6.64
CA GLY A 50 16.78 -4.38 5.41
C GLY A 50 15.35 -4.03 5.04
N LEU A 51 15.20 -3.39 3.87
CA LEU A 51 13.93 -2.98 3.30
C LEU A 51 13.74 -3.55 1.89
N VAL A 52 12.49 -3.79 1.53
CA VAL A 52 12.07 -4.11 0.17
C VAL A 52 11.24 -2.94 -0.36
N ASP A 53 11.85 -2.14 -1.22
CA ASP A 53 11.24 -0.97 -1.85
C ASP A 53 10.31 -1.41 -2.98
N LEU A 54 9.00 -1.21 -2.79
CA LEU A 54 7.96 -1.63 -3.71
C LEU A 54 7.72 -0.66 -4.88
N SER A 55 8.48 0.43 -4.98
CA SER A 55 8.25 1.47 -6.00
C SER A 55 8.35 0.97 -7.44
N CYS A 56 9.15 -0.09 -7.68
CA CYS A 56 9.34 -0.71 -8.99
C CYS A 56 8.54 -2.02 -9.19
N ALA A 57 7.75 -2.44 -8.20
CA ALA A 57 7.06 -3.74 -8.22
C ALA A 57 5.82 -3.80 -9.14
N GLY A 58 5.51 -2.74 -9.88
CA GLY A 58 4.37 -2.70 -10.82
C GLY A 58 3.01 -2.53 -10.14
N LEU A 59 2.98 -2.10 -8.88
CA LEU A 59 1.78 -2.02 -8.03
C LEU A 59 1.17 -0.61 -7.95
N ASN A 60 1.38 0.24 -8.95
CA ASN A 60 0.96 1.66 -8.95
C ASN A 60 -0.15 1.98 -9.96
N ARG A 61 -1.00 1.02 -10.30
CA ARG A 61 -2.08 1.20 -11.30
C ARG A 61 -3.44 1.24 -10.65
N ILE A 62 -4.33 2.04 -11.25
CA ILE A 62 -5.77 2.05 -10.97
C ILE A 62 -6.45 1.67 -12.29
N GLU A 63 -7.30 0.66 -12.26
CA GLU A 63 -7.96 0.15 -13.45
C GLU A 63 -9.37 -0.39 -13.14
N LEU A 64 -10.27 -0.30 -14.12
CA LEU A 64 -11.55 -1.01 -14.06
C LEU A 64 -11.38 -2.40 -14.67
N VAL A 65 -11.73 -3.40 -13.89
CA VAL A 65 -11.74 -4.80 -14.32
C VAL A 65 -13.16 -5.35 -14.30
N THR A 66 -13.47 -6.28 -15.19
CA THR A 66 -14.77 -6.97 -15.22
C THR A 66 -14.55 -8.44 -14.91
N GLU A 67 -15.09 -8.89 -13.80
CA GLU A 67 -15.01 -10.28 -13.35
C GLU A 67 -16.42 -10.79 -13.02
N GLY A 68 -16.78 -11.96 -13.58
CA GLY A 68 -18.11 -12.54 -13.35
C GLY A 68 -19.29 -11.65 -13.75
N GLY A 69 -19.09 -10.74 -14.73
CA GLY A 69 -20.12 -9.77 -15.16
C GLY A 69 -20.29 -8.55 -14.24
N ARG A 70 -19.44 -8.40 -13.23
CA ARG A 70 -19.39 -7.23 -12.36
C ARG A 70 -18.15 -6.40 -12.64
N GLN A 71 -18.27 -5.09 -12.48
CA GLN A 71 -17.14 -4.18 -12.59
C GLN A 71 -16.55 -3.92 -11.19
N TYR A 72 -15.24 -3.97 -11.12
CA TYR A 72 -14.46 -3.67 -9.94
C TYR A 72 -13.42 -2.60 -10.26
N LEU A 73 -13.16 -1.73 -9.30
CA LEU A 73 -11.96 -0.90 -9.30
C LEU A 73 -10.81 -1.70 -8.68
N ARG A 74 -9.81 -2.04 -9.47
CA ARG A 74 -8.56 -2.65 -8.97
C ARG A 74 -7.53 -1.55 -8.80
N ALA A 75 -6.98 -1.42 -7.61
CA ALA A 75 -5.92 -0.46 -7.32
C ALA A 75 -4.73 -1.18 -6.68
N GLY A 76 -3.54 -0.90 -7.18
CA GLY A 76 -2.31 -1.52 -6.71
C GLY A 76 -1.88 -0.99 -5.34
N ALA A 77 -1.12 -1.78 -4.60
CA ALA A 77 -0.72 -1.49 -3.23
C ALA A 77 0.13 -0.22 -3.07
N THR A 78 0.85 0.21 -4.12
CA THR A 78 1.68 1.42 -4.10
C THR A 78 0.98 2.67 -4.66
N VAL A 79 -0.29 2.57 -5.03
CA VAL A 79 -1.13 3.73 -5.37
C VAL A 79 -1.24 4.62 -4.16
N THR A 80 -0.95 5.92 -4.32
CA THR A 80 -1.02 6.90 -3.24
C THR A 80 -2.44 7.42 -3.04
N LEU A 81 -2.72 7.96 -1.85
CA LEU A 81 -4.01 8.59 -1.58
C LEU A 81 -4.26 9.79 -2.49
N SER A 82 -3.22 10.55 -2.85
CA SER A 82 -3.34 11.63 -3.85
C SER A 82 -3.74 11.10 -5.22
N GLN A 83 -3.20 9.99 -5.67
CA GLN A 83 -3.59 9.37 -6.94
C GLN A 83 -5.06 8.90 -6.91
N ILE A 84 -5.55 8.36 -5.79
CA ILE A 84 -6.98 8.03 -5.64
C ILE A 84 -7.86 9.28 -5.74
N ILE A 85 -7.43 10.40 -5.16
CA ILE A 85 -8.17 11.68 -5.21
C ILE A 85 -8.23 12.23 -6.63
N GLU A 86 -7.15 12.11 -7.39
CA GLU A 86 -7.00 12.66 -8.75
C GLU A 86 -7.59 11.73 -9.83
N ASP A 87 -7.70 10.43 -9.55
CA ASP A 87 -8.27 9.49 -10.51
C ASP A 87 -9.76 9.72 -10.71
N GLU A 88 -10.18 9.85 -11.97
CA GLU A 88 -11.57 10.16 -12.33
C GLU A 88 -12.52 9.02 -11.95
N VAL A 89 -12.10 7.78 -12.18
CA VAL A 89 -12.94 6.60 -11.95
C VAL A 89 -12.95 6.22 -10.47
N GLY A 90 -11.77 6.05 -9.88
CA GLY A 90 -11.63 5.72 -8.45
C GLY A 90 -12.19 6.81 -7.55
N GLY A 91 -11.95 8.07 -7.93
CA GLY A 91 -12.46 9.22 -7.19
C GLY A 91 -13.98 9.40 -7.27
N ALA A 92 -14.64 8.89 -8.32
CA ALA A 92 -16.10 8.97 -8.47
C ALA A 92 -16.83 7.78 -7.85
N LEU A 93 -16.14 6.69 -7.54
CA LEU A 93 -16.76 5.47 -7.01
C LEU A 93 -17.56 5.77 -5.72
N ALA A 94 -18.75 5.19 -5.62
CA ALA A 94 -19.67 5.37 -4.49
C ALA A 94 -19.89 6.85 -4.12
N ASP A 95 -20.27 7.65 -5.11
CA ASP A 95 -20.50 9.10 -4.96
C ASP A 95 -19.29 9.87 -4.40
N GLY A 96 -18.10 9.42 -4.73
CA GLY A 96 -16.85 10.04 -4.29
C GLY A 96 -16.46 9.71 -2.85
N LEU A 97 -16.94 8.61 -2.29
CA LEU A 97 -16.62 8.18 -0.92
C LEU A 97 -15.10 8.02 -0.75
N LEU A 98 -14.43 7.29 -1.65
CA LEU A 98 -12.98 7.08 -1.57
C LEU A 98 -12.19 8.41 -1.66
N ARG A 99 -12.61 9.31 -2.56
CA ARG A 99 -11.98 10.63 -2.69
C ARG A 99 -12.09 11.44 -1.40
N ARG A 100 -13.28 11.49 -0.79
CA ARG A 100 -13.49 12.23 0.46
C ARG A 100 -12.70 11.63 1.61
N ALA A 101 -12.76 10.32 1.77
CA ALA A 101 -12.02 9.61 2.81
C ALA A 101 -10.50 9.78 2.65
N ALA A 102 -9.97 9.62 1.42
CA ALA A 102 -8.56 9.87 1.15
C ALA A 102 -8.13 11.32 1.45
N ALA A 103 -9.01 12.30 1.18
CA ALA A 103 -8.75 13.70 1.47
C ALA A 103 -8.71 13.99 2.98
N GLY A 104 -9.44 13.21 3.81
CA GLY A 104 -9.44 13.29 5.27
C GLY A 104 -8.20 12.75 5.97
N GLU A 105 -7.42 11.87 5.30
CA GLU A 105 -6.26 11.17 5.91
C GLU A 105 -5.07 12.05 6.28
N GLY A 106 -5.15 13.35 6.08
CA GLY A 106 -4.10 14.27 6.51
C GLY A 106 -3.65 15.27 5.45
N PRO A 107 -2.54 15.98 5.68
CA PRO A 107 -2.05 17.02 4.79
C PRO A 107 -1.53 16.43 3.46
N LEU A 108 -1.42 17.28 2.43
CA LEU A 108 -1.04 16.90 1.08
C LEU A 108 0.27 16.09 1.00
N ASN A 109 1.28 16.50 1.74
CA ASN A 109 2.57 15.80 1.77
C ASN A 109 2.44 14.37 2.30
N LEU A 110 1.56 14.12 3.27
CA LEU A 110 1.27 12.78 3.76
C LEU A 110 0.52 11.97 2.72
N ARG A 111 -0.52 12.53 2.10
CA ARG A 111 -1.31 11.85 1.05
C ARG A 111 -0.49 11.50 -0.19
N ASN A 112 0.53 12.30 -0.52
CA ASN A 112 1.47 12.01 -1.60
C ASN A 112 2.39 10.82 -1.30
N ALA A 113 2.61 10.52 -0.03
CA ALA A 113 3.45 9.41 0.43
C ALA A 113 2.61 8.17 0.83
N ALA A 114 1.53 8.36 1.59
CA ALA A 114 0.69 7.26 2.06
C ALA A 114 0.08 6.48 0.89
N THR A 115 0.20 5.16 0.92
CA THR A 115 -0.26 4.27 -0.15
C THR A 115 -1.40 3.38 0.33
N LEU A 116 -2.22 2.91 -0.62
CA LEU A 116 -3.34 2.00 -0.37
C LEU A 116 -2.91 0.77 0.45
N GLY A 117 -1.85 0.08 0.01
CA GLY A 117 -1.31 -1.07 0.73
C GLY A 117 -0.78 -0.71 2.13
N GLY A 118 -0.19 0.48 2.28
CA GLY A 118 0.28 0.99 3.56
C GLY A 118 -0.85 1.22 4.55
N VAL A 119 -1.96 1.83 4.12
CA VAL A 119 -3.17 2.03 4.95
C VAL A 119 -3.76 0.70 5.38
N ILE A 120 -3.93 -0.25 4.44
CA ILE A 120 -4.46 -1.58 4.74
C ILE A 120 -3.56 -2.33 5.74
N ALA A 121 -2.25 -2.34 5.50
CA ALA A 121 -1.30 -3.05 6.35
C ALA A 121 -1.16 -2.43 7.75
N SER A 122 -1.33 -1.11 7.89
CA SER A 122 -1.29 -0.46 9.20
C SER A 122 -2.58 -0.61 9.98
N ALA A 123 -3.72 -0.78 9.31
CA ALA A 123 -5.05 -1.02 9.90
C ALA A 123 -5.35 -0.09 11.09
N GLU A 124 -5.05 1.21 10.93
CA GLU A 124 -5.26 2.17 12.00
C GLU A 124 -6.77 2.40 12.22
N TYR A 125 -7.20 2.31 13.46
CA TYR A 125 -8.62 2.34 13.82
C TYR A 125 -9.31 3.68 13.56
N ASP A 126 -8.55 4.77 13.43
CA ASP A 126 -9.00 6.13 13.17
C ASP A 126 -8.87 6.55 11.69
N SER A 127 -8.45 5.65 10.80
CA SER A 127 -8.36 5.92 9.37
C SER A 127 -9.74 5.96 8.72
N GLU A 128 -10.13 7.13 8.21
CA GLU A 128 -11.36 7.31 7.43
C GLU A 128 -11.30 6.51 6.11
N PHE A 129 -10.13 6.44 5.50
CA PHE A 129 -9.94 5.70 4.25
C PHE A 129 -10.07 4.20 4.46
N TYR A 130 -9.50 3.66 5.54
CA TYR A 130 -9.67 2.26 5.90
C TYR A 130 -11.15 1.91 6.19
N ALA A 131 -11.85 2.78 6.91
CA ALA A 131 -13.28 2.63 7.15
C ALA A 131 -14.11 2.67 5.85
N ALA A 132 -13.74 3.53 4.89
CA ALA A 132 -14.40 3.57 3.58
C ALA A 132 -14.19 2.29 2.78
N LEU A 133 -12.99 1.69 2.80
CA LEU A 133 -12.73 0.40 2.17
C LEU A 133 -13.60 -0.72 2.77
N LEU A 134 -13.75 -0.76 4.08
CA LEU A 134 -14.64 -1.71 4.76
C LEU A 134 -16.10 -1.50 4.36
N ALA A 135 -16.56 -0.25 4.30
CA ALA A 135 -17.94 0.07 3.90
C ALA A 135 -18.25 -0.31 2.44
N LEU A 136 -17.23 -0.34 1.58
CA LEU A 136 -17.31 -0.77 0.18
C LEU A 136 -17.15 -2.28 0.00
N ASP A 137 -16.98 -3.04 1.06
CA ASP A 137 -16.69 -4.48 1.01
C ASP A 137 -15.49 -4.79 0.10
N ALA A 138 -14.43 -4.01 0.26
CA ALA A 138 -13.24 -4.10 -0.58
C ALA A 138 -12.51 -5.43 -0.34
N GLY A 139 -12.27 -6.18 -1.41
CA GLY A 139 -11.42 -7.36 -1.39
C GLY A 139 -9.94 -7.00 -1.43
N VAL A 140 -9.10 -7.78 -0.77
CA VAL A 140 -7.64 -7.64 -0.82
C VAL A 140 -7.06 -8.83 -1.56
N VAL A 141 -6.25 -8.54 -2.60
CA VAL A 141 -5.49 -9.57 -3.32
C VAL A 141 -4.10 -9.66 -2.69
N LEU A 142 -3.78 -10.85 -2.21
CA LEU A 142 -2.47 -11.15 -1.62
C LEU A 142 -1.62 -11.93 -2.62
N HIS A 143 -0.31 -11.68 -2.62
CA HIS A 143 0.66 -12.40 -3.44
C HIS A 143 1.68 -13.08 -2.53
N ASP A 144 1.81 -14.40 -2.64
CA ASP A 144 2.72 -15.21 -1.81
C ASP A 144 4.09 -15.47 -2.46
N GLY A 145 4.31 -14.96 -3.67
CA GLY A 145 5.50 -15.17 -4.50
C GLY A 145 5.24 -16.09 -5.69
N GLU A 146 4.23 -16.96 -5.63
CA GLU A 146 3.88 -17.88 -6.71
C GLU A 146 2.54 -17.52 -7.37
N GLN A 147 1.54 -17.16 -6.58
CA GLN A 147 0.19 -16.85 -7.06
C GLN A 147 -0.51 -15.75 -6.27
N GLU A 148 -1.57 -15.20 -6.87
CA GLU A 148 -2.51 -14.28 -6.22
C GLU A 148 -3.61 -15.06 -5.49
N HIS A 149 -4.02 -14.56 -4.33
CA HIS A 149 -5.09 -15.10 -3.48
C HIS A 149 -6.16 -14.06 -3.17
#